data_25e90521e76b592a634e0435dbbbc2ef
#
_entry.id   25e90521e76b592a634e0435dbbbc2ef
#
_cell.length_a   1.000
_cell.length_b   1.000
_cell.length_c   1.000
_cell.angle_alpha   90.00
_cell.angle_beta   90.00
_cell.angle_gamma   90.00
#
_symmetry.space_group_name_H-M   'P 1'
#
loop_
_entity.id
_entity.type
_entity.pdbx_description
1 polymer ?
#
loop_
_entity_poly.entity_id
_entity_poly.type
_entity_poly.pdbx_seq_one_letter_code
_entity_poly.pdbx_strand_id
1 'polypeptide(L)'
;MGRALSCGRRQGGAQRFGHLSTKLHAQGAGHDARQQAAARVLRRAGYGVTAADNAAAADYILLPMSQGRVSDEVARALQGAGQGTLILAGRPGMPVRMAAREAGLPLIDYFLRPELECLNAVPTAEGCLELLLRLRERTIWESGFLVLGYGRVGRAVARRL
;
A
#
# COMPACT_ATOMS: atom_id res chain seq x y z
N MET A 1 -29.84 9.93 7.54
CA MET A 1 -29.99 9.77 6.05
C MET A 1 -28.59 9.73 5.44
N GLY A 2 -28.09 8.52 5.20
CA GLY A 2 -26.75 8.28 4.65
C GLY A 2 -26.81 8.25 3.12
N ARG A 3 -26.05 9.13 2.47
CA ARG A 3 -25.81 9.01 1.03
C ARG A 3 -24.67 8.02 0.80
N ALA A 4 -25.00 6.87 0.22
CA ALA A 4 -24.06 5.92 -0.33
C ALA A 4 -23.34 6.58 -1.53
N LEU A 5 -22.00 6.60 -1.48
CA LEU A 5 -21.19 6.93 -2.64
C LEU A 5 -21.21 5.75 -3.61
N SER A 6 -21.96 5.87 -4.69
CA SER A 6 -21.99 4.90 -5.78
C SER A 6 -20.69 5.03 -6.58
N CYS A 7 -19.84 4.02 -6.49
CA CYS A 7 -18.75 3.82 -7.42
C CYS A 7 -19.33 3.33 -8.74
N GLY A 8 -19.28 4.18 -9.78
CA GLY A 8 -19.79 3.86 -11.10
C GLY A 8 -19.04 2.69 -11.72
N ARG A 9 -19.75 1.60 -11.94
CA ARG A 9 -19.31 0.44 -12.70
C ARG A 9 -19.23 0.85 -14.18
N ARG A 10 -18.02 1.00 -14.74
CA ARG A 10 -17.86 1.14 -16.18
C ARG A 10 -18.09 -0.22 -16.82
N GLN A 11 -19.13 -0.29 -17.66
CA GLN A 11 -19.39 -1.43 -18.52
C GLN A 11 -18.51 -1.37 -19.76
N GLY A 12 -17.98 -2.53 -20.16
CA GLY A 12 -17.70 -2.87 -21.54
C GLY A 12 -16.33 -2.49 -22.08
N GLY A 13 -15.46 -3.45 -22.12
CA GLY A 13 -14.25 -3.56 -22.91
C GLY A 13 -13.42 -4.69 -22.33
N ALA A 14 -13.07 -5.69 -23.13
CA ALA A 14 -12.12 -6.71 -22.74
C ALA A 14 -10.78 -6.02 -22.44
N GLN A 15 -10.62 -5.52 -21.20
CA GLN A 15 -9.36 -4.99 -20.75
C GLN A 15 -8.39 -6.17 -20.68
N ARG A 16 -7.33 -6.09 -21.46
CA ARG A 16 -6.15 -6.92 -21.25
C ARG A 16 -5.72 -6.66 -19.81
N PHE A 17 -5.93 -7.65 -18.94
CA PHE A 17 -5.45 -7.57 -17.56
C PHE A 17 -3.94 -7.56 -17.62
N GLY A 18 -3.33 -6.44 -17.26
CA GLY A 18 -1.89 -6.29 -17.23
C GLY A 18 -1.24 -7.31 -16.30
N HIS A 19 -0.02 -7.70 -16.61
CA HIS A 19 0.75 -8.60 -15.76
C HIS A 19 1.37 -7.82 -14.61
N LEU A 20 0.92 -8.10 -13.37
CA LEU A 20 1.46 -7.45 -12.18
C LEU A 20 2.50 -8.36 -11.51
N SER A 21 3.74 -7.92 -11.47
CA SER A 21 4.76 -8.56 -10.65
C SER A 21 4.77 -7.94 -9.26
N THR A 22 4.44 -8.74 -8.25
CA THR A 22 4.60 -8.34 -6.85
C THR A 22 5.70 -9.14 -6.20
N LYS A 23 6.58 -8.44 -5.50
CA LYS A 23 7.60 -9.08 -4.71
C LYS A 23 7.01 -9.57 -3.40
N LEU A 24 6.93 -10.89 -3.27
CA LEU A 24 6.74 -11.56 -1.99
C LEU A 24 8.13 -11.88 -1.44
N HIS A 25 8.58 -11.13 -0.44
CA HIS A 25 9.79 -11.46 0.28
C HIS A 25 9.65 -12.82 0.96
N ALA A 26 10.34 -13.81 0.45
CA ALA A 26 10.58 -15.07 1.13
C ALA A 26 12.06 -15.13 1.48
N GLN A 27 12.51 -14.36 2.49
CA GLN A 27 13.65 -14.77 3.33
C GLN A 27 13.97 -13.73 4.40
N GLY A 28 14.00 -14.17 5.64
CA GLY A 28 14.62 -13.45 6.75
C GLY A 28 13.71 -12.43 7.43
N ALA A 29 13.12 -12.80 8.55
CA ALA A 29 12.51 -11.93 9.57
C ALA A 29 11.56 -10.83 9.06
N GLY A 30 10.38 -11.24 8.59
CA GLY A 30 9.29 -10.33 8.29
C GLY A 30 8.76 -10.45 6.88
N HIS A 31 7.93 -11.45 6.64
CA HIS A 31 7.04 -11.43 5.47
C HIS A 31 6.21 -10.14 5.53
N ASP A 32 6.32 -9.24 4.55
CA ASP A 32 5.43 -8.07 4.49
C ASP A 32 4.01 -8.56 4.19
N ALA A 33 3.23 -8.73 5.26
CA ALA A 33 1.85 -9.19 5.21
C ALA A 33 0.99 -8.31 4.30
N ARG A 34 1.36 -7.05 4.12
CA ARG A 34 0.67 -6.09 3.23
C ARG A 34 0.86 -6.47 1.77
N GLN A 35 2.06 -6.85 1.36
CA GLN A 35 2.31 -7.32 -0.02
C GLN A 35 1.58 -8.61 -0.31
N GLN A 36 1.55 -9.54 0.64
CA GLN A 36 0.78 -10.76 0.51
C GLN A 36 -0.73 -10.48 0.37
N ALA A 37 -1.25 -9.55 1.19
CA ALA A 37 -2.63 -9.12 1.10
C ALA A 37 -2.92 -8.47 -0.26
N ALA A 38 -2.06 -7.56 -0.73
CA ALA A 38 -2.17 -6.94 -2.04
C ALA A 38 -2.17 -7.98 -3.17
N ALA A 39 -1.25 -8.97 -3.12
CA ALA A 39 -1.20 -10.03 -4.10
C ALA A 39 -2.49 -10.86 -4.15
N ARG A 40 -3.08 -11.17 -2.98
CA ARG A 40 -4.38 -11.87 -2.92
C ARG A 40 -5.51 -11.04 -3.54
N VAL A 41 -5.58 -9.75 -3.23
CA VAL A 41 -6.60 -8.84 -3.78
C VAL A 41 -6.46 -8.73 -5.30
N LEU A 42 -5.23 -8.54 -5.79
CA LEU A 42 -4.96 -8.41 -7.21
C LEU A 42 -5.29 -9.69 -8.00
N ARG A 43 -4.93 -10.86 -7.47
CA ARG A 43 -5.34 -12.15 -8.09
C ARG A 43 -6.86 -12.31 -8.15
N ARG A 44 -7.57 -11.92 -7.07
CA ARG A 44 -9.06 -11.94 -7.07
C ARG A 44 -9.65 -10.96 -8.08
N ALA A 45 -8.95 -9.87 -8.38
CA ALA A 45 -9.34 -8.90 -9.39
C ALA A 45 -8.96 -9.32 -10.82
N GLY A 46 -8.34 -10.51 -11.00
CA GLY A 46 -8.00 -11.07 -12.31
C GLY A 46 -6.62 -10.68 -12.84
N TYR A 47 -5.75 -10.07 -12.01
CA TYR A 47 -4.38 -9.80 -12.42
C TYR A 47 -3.50 -11.03 -12.28
N GLY A 48 -2.61 -11.24 -13.26
CA GLY A 48 -1.50 -12.18 -13.14
C GLY A 48 -0.47 -11.63 -12.14
N VAL A 49 -0.24 -12.34 -11.04
CA VAL A 49 0.70 -11.93 -10.00
C VAL A 49 1.82 -12.96 -9.90
N THR A 50 3.04 -12.54 -10.19
CA THR A 50 4.25 -13.36 -10.15
C THR A 50 5.25 -12.85 -9.11
N ALA A 51 6.25 -13.67 -8.82
CA ALA A 51 7.41 -13.23 -8.03
C ALA A 51 8.33 -12.32 -8.87
N ALA A 52 9.26 -11.64 -8.20
CA ALA A 52 10.13 -10.64 -8.81
C ALA A 52 11.08 -11.18 -9.91
N ASP A 53 11.30 -12.48 -9.93
CA ASP A 53 12.23 -13.11 -10.89
C ASP A 53 11.73 -12.99 -12.34
N ASN A 54 10.50 -12.57 -12.55
CA ASN A 54 9.90 -12.37 -13.87
C ASN A 54 9.56 -10.89 -14.16
N ALA A 55 10.42 -9.97 -13.72
CA ALA A 55 10.22 -8.53 -13.86
C ALA A 55 10.16 -8.08 -15.33
N ALA A 56 10.84 -8.76 -16.24
CA ALA A 56 10.91 -8.42 -17.67
C ALA A 56 9.54 -8.47 -18.38
N ALA A 57 8.65 -9.35 -17.93
CA ALA A 57 7.30 -9.54 -18.51
C ALA A 57 6.21 -8.78 -17.75
N ALA A 58 6.56 -7.97 -16.75
CA ALA A 58 5.60 -7.29 -15.91
C ALA A 58 5.22 -5.92 -16.48
N ASP A 59 3.93 -5.64 -16.58
CA ASP A 59 3.42 -4.29 -16.88
C ASP A 59 3.56 -3.37 -15.66
N TYR A 60 3.48 -3.95 -14.47
CA TYR A 60 3.55 -3.22 -13.19
C TYR A 60 4.47 -3.95 -12.21
N ILE A 61 5.27 -3.21 -11.47
CA ILE A 61 6.02 -3.71 -10.32
C ILE A 61 5.56 -3.00 -9.07
N LEU A 62 4.99 -3.75 -8.11
CA LEU A 62 4.60 -3.24 -6.82
C LEU A 62 5.74 -3.44 -5.82
N LEU A 63 6.39 -2.34 -5.44
CA LEU A 63 7.46 -2.37 -4.45
C LEU A 63 6.91 -2.38 -3.02
N PRO A 64 7.64 -2.99 -2.07
CA PRO A 64 7.32 -2.86 -0.65
C PRO A 64 7.44 -1.40 -0.21
N MET A 65 6.81 -1.05 0.91
CA MET A 65 7.01 0.27 1.50
C MET A 65 8.49 0.48 1.79
N SER A 66 9.02 1.58 1.25
CA SER A 66 10.45 1.86 1.31
C SER A 66 10.91 2.16 2.75
N GLN A 67 12.01 1.53 3.14
CA GLN A 67 12.69 1.79 4.41
C GLN A 67 13.96 2.66 4.22
N GLY A 68 13.96 3.50 3.20
CA GLY A 68 15.03 4.48 2.98
C GLY A 68 16.24 3.99 2.17
N ARG A 69 16.33 2.70 1.84
CA ARG A 69 17.39 2.14 0.98
C ARG A 69 16.84 1.18 -0.07
N VAL A 70 17.57 1.00 -1.14
CA VAL A 70 17.28 0.00 -2.18
C VAL A 70 17.88 -1.33 -1.72
N SER A 71 17.07 -2.38 -1.56
CA SER A 71 17.57 -3.73 -1.35
C SER A 71 18.07 -4.29 -2.70
N ASP A 72 19.03 -5.23 -2.65
CA ASP A 72 19.56 -5.90 -3.86
C ASP A 72 18.46 -6.50 -4.73
N GLU A 73 17.43 -6.89 -4.10
CA GLU A 73 16.26 -7.47 -4.71
C GLU A 73 15.43 -6.42 -5.47
N VAL A 74 15.19 -5.24 -4.88
CA VAL A 74 14.54 -4.11 -5.57
C VAL A 74 15.42 -3.66 -6.72
N ALA A 75 16.73 -3.56 -6.53
CA ALA A 75 17.67 -3.22 -7.59
C ALA A 75 17.58 -4.20 -8.78
N ARG A 76 17.61 -5.52 -8.52
CA ARG A 76 17.45 -6.54 -9.57
C ARG A 76 16.10 -6.45 -10.28
N ALA A 77 15.01 -6.20 -9.54
CA ALA A 77 13.70 -6.06 -10.15
C ALA A 77 13.61 -4.83 -11.07
N LEU A 78 14.22 -3.71 -10.68
CA LEU A 78 14.24 -2.50 -11.51
C LEU A 78 15.12 -2.67 -12.75
N GLN A 79 16.31 -3.30 -12.60
CA GLN A 79 17.21 -3.58 -13.71
C GLN A 79 16.66 -4.60 -14.70
N GLY A 80 15.91 -5.59 -14.21
CA GLY A 80 15.28 -6.63 -15.04
C GLY A 80 13.93 -6.24 -15.63
N ALA A 81 13.40 -5.07 -15.29
CA ALA A 81 12.09 -4.63 -15.77
C ALA A 81 12.12 -4.28 -17.27
N GLY A 82 11.04 -4.63 -17.96
CA GLY A 82 10.85 -4.27 -19.37
C GLY A 82 10.63 -2.77 -19.56
N GLN A 83 10.93 -2.27 -20.76
CA GLN A 83 10.61 -0.89 -21.14
C GLN A 83 9.10 -0.66 -21.05
N GLY A 84 8.69 0.44 -20.38
CA GLY A 84 7.29 0.76 -20.18
C GLY A 84 6.68 0.14 -18.91
N THR A 85 7.41 -0.67 -18.15
CA THR A 85 6.97 -1.17 -16.83
C THR A 85 6.74 0.01 -15.88
N LEU A 86 5.57 0.06 -15.24
CA LEU A 86 5.22 1.08 -14.26
C LEU A 86 5.55 0.61 -12.84
N ILE A 87 6.34 1.41 -12.13
CA ILE A 87 6.69 1.14 -10.74
C ILE A 87 5.67 1.78 -9.80
N LEU A 88 5.07 0.96 -8.95
CA LEU A 88 4.14 1.38 -7.90
C LEU A 88 4.84 1.25 -6.54
N ALA A 89 5.01 2.34 -5.81
CA ALA A 89 5.69 2.35 -4.52
C ALA A 89 4.91 3.18 -3.49
N GLY A 90 4.97 2.78 -2.22
CA GLY A 90 4.40 3.54 -1.13
C GLY A 90 5.47 4.32 -0.37
N ARG A 91 5.44 5.66 -0.44
CA ARG A 91 6.43 6.57 0.17
C ARG A 91 7.88 6.18 -0.17
N PRO A 92 8.22 6.05 -1.46
CA PRO A 92 9.58 5.68 -1.85
C PRO A 92 10.58 6.74 -1.40
N GLY A 93 11.64 6.30 -0.76
CA GLY A 93 12.77 7.15 -0.42
C GLY A 93 13.53 7.61 -1.67
N MET A 94 14.40 8.61 -1.52
CA MET A 94 15.22 9.15 -2.62
C MET A 94 16.01 8.05 -3.36
N PRO A 95 16.66 7.07 -2.67
CA PRO A 95 17.40 6.02 -3.38
C PRO A 95 16.55 5.20 -4.34
N VAL A 96 15.30 4.87 -3.97
CA VAL A 96 14.39 4.12 -4.84
C VAL A 96 13.94 4.97 -6.04
N ARG A 97 13.68 6.26 -5.82
CA ARG A 97 13.35 7.20 -6.90
C ARG A 97 14.48 7.37 -7.91
N MET A 98 15.72 7.46 -7.42
CA MET A 98 16.91 7.54 -8.25
C MET A 98 17.12 6.25 -9.05
N ALA A 99 17.04 5.10 -8.41
CA ALA A 99 17.19 3.81 -9.09
C ALA A 99 16.14 3.58 -10.17
N ALA A 100 14.88 3.94 -9.93
CA ALA A 100 13.84 3.87 -10.96
C ALA A 100 14.10 4.83 -12.12
N ARG A 101 14.60 6.05 -11.83
CA ARG A 101 14.98 7.04 -12.86
C ARG A 101 16.17 6.56 -13.69
N GLU A 102 17.21 6.01 -13.07
CA GLU A 102 18.37 5.45 -13.74
C GLU A 102 18.00 4.27 -14.65
N ALA A 103 17.03 3.46 -14.22
CA ALA A 103 16.46 2.38 -15.04
C ALA A 103 15.50 2.90 -16.16
N GLY A 104 15.22 4.21 -16.22
CA GLY A 104 14.28 4.79 -17.19
C GLY A 104 12.81 4.40 -16.95
N LEU A 105 12.45 4.00 -15.73
CA LEU A 105 11.13 3.49 -15.42
C LEU A 105 10.26 4.56 -14.72
N PRO A 106 9.01 4.76 -15.17
CA PRO A 106 8.08 5.64 -14.48
C PRO A 106 7.72 5.07 -13.10
N LEU A 107 7.71 5.96 -12.08
CA LEU A 107 7.39 5.59 -10.70
C LEU A 107 6.23 6.43 -10.18
N ILE A 108 5.21 5.77 -9.66
CA ILE A 108 4.06 6.38 -8.99
C ILE A 108 4.12 6.07 -7.50
N ASP A 109 4.08 7.14 -6.70
CA ASP A 109 3.89 7.04 -5.26
C ASP A 109 2.38 6.98 -4.96
N TYR A 110 1.86 5.77 -4.71
CA TYR A 110 0.43 5.59 -4.45
C TYR A 110 0.01 6.13 -3.08
N PHE A 111 0.94 6.43 -2.17
CA PHE A 111 0.65 7.05 -0.88
C PHE A 111 0.30 8.53 -0.98
N LEU A 112 0.58 9.18 -2.12
CA LEU A 112 0.15 10.55 -2.37
C LEU A 112 -1.34 10.66 -2.74
N ARG A 113 -2.06 9.54 -2.80
CA ARG A 113 -3.50 9.54 -3.09
C ARG A 113 -4.30 9.86 -1.83
N PRO A 114 -5.07 10.97 -1.82
CA PRO A 114 -5.85 11.38 -0.65
C PRO A 114 -6.84 10.31 -0.16
N GLU A 115 -7.41 9.54 -1.10
CA GLU A 115 -8.35 8.46 -0.78
C GLU A 115 -7.68 7.36 0.05
N LEU A 116 -6.46 6.98 -0.34
CA LEU A 116 -5.70 5.97 0.40
C LEU A 116 -5.32 6.46 1.79
N GLU A 117 -4.92 7.72 1.91
CA GLU A 117 -4.59 8.32 3.20
C GLU A 117 -5.79 8.35 4.15
N CYS A 118 -6.99 8.67 3.62
CA CYS A 118 -8.23 8.65 4.40
C CYS A 118 -8.60 7.22 4.82
N LEU A 119 -8.51 6.25 3.90
CA LEU A 119 -8.80 4.86 4.19
C LEU A 119 -7.81 4.27 5.20
N ASN A 120 -6.53 4.60 5.10
CA ASN A 120 -5.49 4.13 6.02
C ASN A 120 -5.63 4.73 7.43
N ALA A 121 -6.31 5.85 7.58
CA ALA A 121 -6.58 6.44 8.90
C ALA A 121 -7.51 5.55 9.75
N VAL A 122 -8.37 4.75 9.13
CA VAL A 122 -9.31 3.85 9.82
C VAL A 122 -8.57 2.77 10.61
N PRO A 123 -7.79 1.87 9.98
CA PRO A 123 -7.06 0.83 10.72
C PRO A 123 -6.01 1.42 11.67
N THR A 124 -5.46 2.60 11.37
CA THR A 124 -4.57 3.30 12.30
C THR A 124 -5.31 3.71 13.58
N ALA A 125 -6.53 4.22 13.45
CA ALA A 125 -7.36 4.58 14.60
C ALA A 125 -7.77 3.34 15.41
N GLU A 126 -8.08 2.23 14.75
CA GLU A 126 -8.40 0.96 15.40
C GLU A 126 -7.20 0.41 16.19
N GLY A 127 -5.99 0.49 15.63
CA GLY A 127 -4.77 0.15 16.34
C GLY A 127 -4.48 1.05 17.55
N CYS A 128 -4.80 2.34 17.45
CA CYS A 128 -4.73 3.25 18.61
C CYS A 128 -5.71 2.84 19.73
N LEU A 129 -6.93 2.45 19.37
CA LEU A 129 -7.93 1.97 20.33
C LEU A 129 -7.53 0.64 20.96
N GLU A 130 -6.98 -0.27 20.17
CA GLU A 130 -6.46 -1.55 20.68
C GLU A 130 -5.38 -1.31 21.74
N LEU A 131 -4.41 -0.44 21.45
CA LEU A 131 -3.37 -0.08 22.40
C LEU A 131 -3.96 0.61 23.64
N LEU A 132 -4.93 1.50 23.47
CA LEU A 132 -5.60 2.18 24.56
C LEU A 132 -6.29 1.18 25.52
N LEU A 133 -7.05 0.24 24.95
CA LEU A 133 -7.75 -0.80 25.73
C LEU A 133 -6.76 -1.74 26.44
N ARG A 134 -5.65 -2.06 25.81
CA ARG A 134 -4.59 -2.90 26.37
C ARG A 134 -3.85 -2.24 27.53
N LEU A 135 -3.61 -0.93 27.44
CA LEU A 135 -2.78 -0.19 28.39
C LEU A 135 -3.58 0.42 29.56
N ARG A 136 -4.90 0.41 29.47
CA ARG A 136 -5.77 0.98 30.50
C ARG A 136 -6.49 -0.10 31.27
N GLU A 137 -6.61 0.14 32.59
CA GLU A 137 -7.41 -0.69 33.50
C GLU A 137 -8.90 -0.27 33.56
N ARG A 138 -9.25 0.81 32.84
CA ARG A 138 -10.60 1.37 32.81
C ARG A 138 -11.22 1.29 31.42
N THR A 139 -12.53 1.20 31.35
CA THR A 139 -13.28 1.24 30.10
C THR A 139 -13.12 2.57 29.38
N ILE A 140 -13.35 2.58 28.09
CA ILE A 140 -13.41 3.80 27.28
C ILE A 140 -14.69 4.57 27.60
N TRP A 141 -15.75 3.85 27.86
CA TRP A 141 -17.06 4.46 28.16
C TRP A 141 -17.00 5.38 29.37
N GLU A 142 -17.65 6.53 29.26
CA GLU A 142 -17.65 7.62 30.25
C GLU A 142 -16.27 8.15 30.65
N SER A 143 -15.25 7.90 29.82
CA SER A 143 -13.92 8.45 30.01
C SER A 143 -13.74 9.75 29.21
N GLY A 144 -13.07 10.74 29.79
CA GLY A 144 -12.66 11.95 29.07
C GLY A 144 -11.39 11.72 28.27
N PHE A 145 -11.38 12.14 27.00
CA PHE A 145 -10.23 12.05 26.12
C PHE A 145 -9.88 13.41 25.51
N LEU A 146 -8.60 13.71 25.46
CA LEU A 146 -8.07 14.84 24.73
C LEU A 146 -7.30 14.30 23.51
N VAL A 147 -7.75 14.63 22.31
CA VAL A 147 -7.08 14.27 21.05
C VAL A 147 -6.27 15.47 20.57
N LEU A 148 -4.93 15.37 20.68
CA LEU A 148 -4.01 16.38 20.17
C LEU A 148 -3.73 16.12 18.69
N GLY A 149 -4.18 17.04 17.83
CA GLY A 149 -4.11 16.92 16.39
C GLY A 149 -5.41 16.37 15.78
N TYR A 150 -6.12 17.23 15.03
CA TYR A 150 -7.42 16.90 14.42
C TYR A 150 -7.31 16.66 12.91
N GLY A 151 -6.22 15.99 12.50
CA GLY A 151 -6.00 15.49 11.13
C GLY A 151 -6.85 14.26 10.81
N ARG A 152 -6.53 13.57 9.73
CA ARG A 152 -7.25 12.35 9.28
C ARG A 152 -7.34 11.27 10.37
N VAL A 153 -6.21 10.94 11.00
CA VAL A 153 -6.14 9.94 12.08
C VAL A 153 -6.84 10.45 13.34
N GLY A 154 -6.55 11.68 13.79
CA GLY A 154 -7.17 12.24 14.99
C GLY A 154 -8.69 12.28 14.90
N ARG A 155 -9.25 12.65 13.73
CA ARG A 155 -10.70 12.59 13.48
C ARG A 155 -11.23 11.16 13.49
N ALA A 156 -10.48 10.20 12.94
CA ALA A 156 -10.88 8.80 12.95
C ALA A 156 -10.87 8.19 14.35
N VAL A 157 -9.91 8.56 15.19
CA VAL A 157 -9.84 8.19 16.61
C VAL A 157 -10.99 8.84 17.39
N ALA A 158 -11.15 10.16 17.29
CA ALA A 158 -12.18 10.91 18.04
C ALA A 158 -13.62 10.47 17.73
N ARG A 159 -13.87 9.88 16.57
CA ARG A 159 -15.20 9.32 16.21
C ARG A 159 -15.46 7.95 16.82
N ARG A 160 -14.46 7.31 17.37
CA ARG A 160 -14.52 5.96 17.94
C ARG A 160 -14.40 5.94 19.46
N LEU A 161 -13.98 7.06 20.05
CA LEU A 161 -13.97 7.33 21.48
C LEU A 161 -15.33 7.84 21.95
#